data_6661481a71b96e22d070bfa542a3d9f2
#
_entry.id   6661481a71b96e22d070bfa542a3d9f2
#
_cell.length_a   1.000
_cell.length_b   1.000
_cell.length_c   1.000
_cell.angle_alpha   90.00
_cell.angle_beta   90.00
_cell.angle_gamma   90.00
#
_symmetry.space_group_name_H-M   'P 1'
#
loop_
_entity.id
_entity.type
_entity.pdbx_description
1 polymer ?
#
loop_
_entity_poly.entity_id
_entity_poly.type
_entity_poly.pdbx_seq_one_letter_code
_entity_poly.pdbx_strand_id
1 'polypeptide(L)'
;MEAINTQSLRLLKLFGNTTSKKVTPSVGPEQEYFIVDREKYLKRKDLIFTGRTLFGAMPPKGQEMDDHYFGIIRERIAAYMRDVNKELWKLGVSAKTQHNEVAPAQHELAPIYSEANVAVDHNQLVMETLKKVAGRHGLQCLLH
;
A
#
# COMPACT_ATOMS: atom_id res chain seq x y z
N MET A 1 2.17 -14.78 -16.00
CA MET A 1 0.80 -15.35 -16.09
C MET A 1 0.78 -16.73 -16.73
N GLU A 2 1.38 -16.92 -17.90
CA GLU A 2 1.38 -18.20 -18.62
C GLU A 2 2.04 -19.34 -17.84
N ALA A 3 3.21 -19.12 -17.25
CA ALA A 3 3.91 -20.14 -16.47
C ALA A 3 3.06 -20.69 -15.31
N ILE A 4 2.40 -19.79 -14.55
CA ILE A 4 1.54 -20.22 -13.43
C ILE A 4 0.31 -20.95 -13.93
N ASN A 5 -0.31 -20.51 -15.02
CA ASN A 5 -1.43 -21.21 -15.65
C ASN A 5 -1.05 -22.65 -16.02
N THR A 6 0.10 -22.82 -16.68
CA THR A 6 0.59 -24.14 -17.11
C THR A 6 0.84 -25.08 -15.93
N GLN A 7 1.53 -24.59 -14.88
CA GLN A 7 1.84 -25.44 -13.73
C GLN A 7 0.61 -25.74 -12.88
N SER A 8 -0.31 -24.77 -12.74
CA SER A 8 -1.57 -24.99 -12.03
C SER A 8 -2.46 -26.02 -12.74
N LEU A 9 -2.54 -25.99 -14.05
CA LEU A 9 -3.27 -27.00 -14.83
C LEU A 9 -2.66 -28.39 -14.69
N ARG A 10 -1.32 -28.51 -14.61
CA ARG A 10 -0.65 -29.79 -14.32
C ARG A 10 -1.04 -30.32 -12.94
N LEU A 11 -1.02 -29.46 -11.92
CA LEU A 11 -1.42 -29.83 -10.58
C LEU A 11 -2.89 -30.26 -10.52
N LEU A 12 -3.79 -29.50 -11.12
CA LEU A 12 -5.21 -29.82 -11.17
C LEU A 12 -5.52 -31.17 -11.80
N LYS A 13 -4.76 -31.58 -12.82
CA LYS A 13 -4.88 -32.92 -13.40
C LYS A 13 -4.56 -34.03 -12.43
N LEU A 14 -3.59 -33.82 -11.53
CA LEU A 14 -3.24 -34.80 -10.48
C LEU A 14 -4.38 -34.98 -9.47
N PHE A 15 -5.20 -33.94 -9.26
CA PHE A 15 -6.42 -34.00 -8.44
C PHE A 15 -7.66 -34.45 -9.22
N GLY A 16 -7.49 -34.96 -10.44
CA GLY A 16 -8.61 -35.47 -11.25
C GLY A 16 -9.41 -34.39 -12.02
N ASN A 17 -9.01 -33.14 -11.98
CA ASN A 17 -9.65 -32.09 -12.77
C ASN A 17 -9.15 -32.12 -14.21
N THR A 18 -9.99 -32.55 -15.12
CA THR A 18 -9.69 -32.63 -16.57
C THR A 18 -10.45 -31.61 -17.41
N THR A 19 -11.32 -30.79 -16.78
CA THR A 19 -12.22 -29.88 -17.46
C THR A 19 -11.74 -28.44 -17.50
N SER A 20 -10.94 -28.01 -16.52
CA SER A 20 -10.38 -26.65 -16.47
C SER A 20 -9.42 -26.41 -17.63
N LYS A 21 -9.62 -25.30 -18.34
CA LYS A 21 -8.82 -24.90 -19.50
C LYS A 21 -7.83 -23.77 -19.20
N LYS A 22 -8.09 -23.00 -18.15
CA LYS A 22 -7.28 -21.84 -17.77
C LYS A 22 -7.32 -21.67 -16.26
N VAL A 23 -6.20 -21.24 -15.69
CA VAL A 23 -6.08 -20.75 -14.31
C VAL A 23 -5.53 -19.34 -14.36
N THR A 24 -6.25 -18.40 -13.75
CA THR A 24 -5.88 -17.00 -13.67
C THR A 24 -5.65 -16.63 -12.22
N PRO A 25 -4.44 -16.21 -11.83
CA PRO A 25 -4.21 -15.74 -10.46
C PRO A 25 -4.79 -14.34 -10.26
N SER A 26 -5.30 -14.10 -9.08
CA SER A 26 -5.70 -12.79 -8.60
C SER A 26 -4.83 -12.36 -7.42
N VAL A 27 -4.70 -11.06 -7.21
CA VAL A 27 -3.97 -10.47 -6.09
C VAL A 27 -4.63 -9.17 -5.64
N GLY A 28 -4.60 -8.91 -4.34
CA GLY A 28 -4.93 -7.62 -3.74
C GLY A 28 -3.67 -7.09 -3.06
N PRO A 29 -2.88 -6.21 -3.70
CA PRO A 29 -1.68 -5.68 -3.08
C PRO A 29 -2.04 -4.71 -1.97
N GLU A 30 -1.51 -4.96 -0.78
CA GLU A 30 -1.67 -4.12 0.40
C GLU A 30 -0.48 -3.16 0.48
N GLN A 31 -0.70 -1.92 0.06
CA GLN A 31 0.38 -0.94 0.04
C GLN A 31 0.51 -0.26 1.38
N GLU A 32 1.56 -0.58 2.10
CA GLU A 32 1.95 0.11 3.32
C GLU A 32 2.79 1.35 3.00
N TYR A 33 2.65 2.39 3.82
CA TYR A 33 3.34 3.66 3.63
C TYR A 33 3.45 4.45 4.93
N PHE A 34 4.51 5.24 5.05
CA PHE A 34 4.68 6.20 6.14
C PHE A 34 4.22 7.59 5.71
N ILE A 35 3.60 8.31 6.63
CA ILE A 35 3.24 9.72 6.45
C ILE A 35 3.98 10.58 7.46
N VAL A 36 4.70 11.57 6.92
CA VAL A 36 5.42 12.56 7.73
C VAL A 36 5.07 13.98 7.28
N ASP A 37 5.27 14.96 8.16
CA ASP A 37 5.13 16.37 7.79
C ASP A 37 6.15 16.75 6.71
N ARG A 38 5.68 17.35 5.60
CA ARG A 38 6.56 17.77 4.49
C ARG A 38 7.62 18.76 4.93
N GLU A 39 7.28 19.69 5.81
CA GLU A 39 8.23 20.66 6.35
C GLU A 39 9.36 19.99 7.14
N LYS A 40 9.04 18.94 7.91
CA LYS A 40 10.01 18.12 8.63
C LYS A 40 10.87 17.30 7.68
N TYR A 41 10.24 16.66 6.69
CA TYR A 41 10.91 15.88 5.65
C TYR A 41 11.98 16.71 4.92
N LEU A 42 11.67 17.95 4.52
CA LEU A 42 12.59 18.82 3.80
C LEU A 42 13.84 19.24 4.61
N LYS A 43 13.83 19.05 5.93
CA LYS A 43 14.98 19.26 6.83
C LYS A 43 15.85 18.01 7.00
N ARG A 44 15.44 16.86 6.46
CA ARG A 44 16.07 15.55 6.67
C ARG A 44 16.68 15.03 5.36
N LYS A 45 18.00 15.18 5.26
CA LYS A 45 18.74 14.72 4.07
C LYS A 45 18.69 13.22 3.87
N ASP A 46 18.68 12.44 4.94
CA ASP A 46 18.52 10.99 4.89
C ASP A 46 17.17 10.60 4.24
N LEU A 47 16.07 11.19 4.65
CA LEU A 47 14.76 10.94 4.06
C LEU A 47 14.69 11.38 2.59
N ILE A 48 15.29 12.53 2.25
CA ILE A 48 15.28 13.05 0.87
C ILE A 48 16.08 12.15 -0.07
N PHE A 49 17.29 11.74 0.33
CA PHE A 49 18.19 11.00 -0.55
C PHE A 49 17.97 9.49 -0.55
N THR A 50 17.45 8.91 0.54
CA THR A 50 17.31 7.45 0.66
C THR A 50 15.88 6.98 0.86
N GLY A 51 14.93 7.89 1.12
CA GLY A 51 13.54 7.55 1.40
C GLY A 51 13.31 6.93 2.78
N ARG A 52 14.34 6.84 3.62
CA ARG A 52 14.26 6.21 4.95
C ARG A 52 15.09 6.95 5.99
N THR A 53 14.83 6.70 7.26
CA THR A 53 15.63 7.18 8.39
C THR A 53 16.95 6.41 8.50
N LEU A 54 18.09 7.10 8.47
CA LEU A 54 19.41 6.51 8.69
C LEU A 54 19.97 6.84 10.07
N PHE A 55 19.53 7.91 10.69
CA PHE A 55 19.99 8.38 11.99
C PHE A 55 18.88 9.15 12.71
N GLY A 56 19.09 9.40 13.98
CA GLY A 56 18.16 10.09 14.86
C GLY A 56 17.72 9.23 16.04
N ALA A 57 16.90 9.77 16.91
CA ALA A 57 16.35 9.03 18.03
C ALA A 57 15.26 8.06 17.59
N MET A 58 15.20 6.92 18.26
CA MET A 58 14.06 6.02 18.11
C MET A 58 12.77 6.70 18.63
N PRO A 59 11.60 6.34 18.10
CA PRO A 59 10.34 6.83 18.65
C PRO A 59 10.20 6.38 20.11
N PRO A 60 9.52 7.16 20.97
CA PRO A 60 9.32 6.79 22.37
C PRO A 60 8.49 5.52 22.54
N LYS A 61 7.73 5.15 21.54
CA LYS A 61 6.93 3.95 21.47
C LYS A 61 7.10 3.31 20.09
N GLY A 62 7.42 2.03 20.06
CA GLY A 62 7.57 1.24 18.83
C GLY A 62 6.29 0.47 18.48
N GLN A 63 6.40 -0.84 18.32
CA GLN A 63 5.29 -1.73 17.94
C GLN A 63 4.68 -2.48 19.12
N GLU A 64 5.01 -2.07 20.34
CA GLU A 64 4.60 -2.76 21.56
C GLU A 64 3.07 -2.79 21.66
N MET A 65 2.54 -4.00 21.93
CA MET A 65 1.11 -4.28 22.13
C MET A 65 0.20 -3.84 20.97
N ASP A 66 0.76 -3.61 19.79
CA ASP A 66 0.03 -3.17 18.60
C ASP A 66 -0.79 -1.87 18.78
N ASP A 67 -0.35 -1.00 19.68
CA ASP A 67 -1.07 0.21 20.07
C ASP A 67 -1.36 1.14 18.89
N HIS A 68 -0.43 1.25 17.93
CA HIS A 68 -0.63 2.09 16.74
C HIS A 68 -1.67 1.47 15.81
N TYR A 69 -1.65 0.15 15.65
CA TYR A 69 -2.58 -0.60 14.81
C TYR A 69 -4.04 -0.39 15.23
N PHE A 70 -4.32 -0.48 16.52
CA PHE A 70 -5.64 -0.27 17.09
C PHE A 70 -5.94 1.20 17.42
N GLY A 71 -5.01 2.11 17.14
CA GLY A 71 -5.13 3.52 17.41
C GLY A 71 -6.09 4.25 16.47
N ILE A 72 -6.46 5.47 16.86
CA ILE A 72 -7.29 6.33 16.02
C ILE A 72 -6.49 6.90 14.84
N ILE A 73 -7.09 6.94 13.67
CA ILE A 73 -6.56 7.68 12.52
C ILE A 73 -6.84 9.17 12.75
N ARG A 74 -5.79 9.99 12.85
CA ARG A 74 -5.91 11.43 13.07
C ARG A 74 -6.64 12.09 11.90
N GLU A 75 -7.47 13.10 12.19
CA GLU A 75 -8.34 13.76 11.21
C GLU A 75 -7.60 14.22 9.94
N ARG A 76 -6.42 14.85 10.06
CA ARG A 76 -5.63 15.28 8.89
C ARG A 76 -5.19 14.11 8.02
N ILE A 77 -4.88 12.96 8.63
CA ILE A 77 -4.51 11.74 7.90
C ILE A 77 -5.74 11.11 7.25
N ALA A 78 -6.86 11.07 7.96
CA ALA A 78 -8.13 10.60 7.40
C ALA A 78 -8.59 11.46 6.21
N ALA A 79 -8.38 12.79 6.27
CA ALA A 79 -8.65 13.69 5.15
C ALA A 79 -7.78 13.36 3.92
N TYR A 80 -6.48 13.15 4.14
CA TYR A 80 -5.56 12.69 3.10
C TYR A 80 -6.01 11.34 2.50
N MET A 81 -6.32 10.35 3.32
CA MET A 81 -6.77 9.03 2.88
C MET A 81 -8.05 9.10 2.04
N ARG A 82 -9.02 9.93 2.45
CA ARG A 82 -10.25 10.15 1.67
C ARG A 82 -9.96 10.71 0.29
N ASP A 83 -9.03 11.65 0.18
CA ASP A 83 -8.70 12.25 -1.11
C ASP A 83 -7.88 11.29 -1.99
N VAL A 84 -6.99 10.49 -1.40
CA VAL A 84 -6.32 9.38 -2.12
C VAL A 84 -7.35 8.43 -2.73
N ASN A 85 -8.33 7.98 -1.95
CA ASN A 85 -9.39 7.10 -2.46
C ASN A 85 -10.15 7.72 -3.63
N LYS A 86 -10.56 9.00 -3.52
CA LYS A 86 -11.26 9.71 -4.60
C LYS A 86 -10.44 9.75 -5.89
N GLU A 87 -9.14 10.06 -5.80
CA GLU A 87 -8.26 10.10 -6.97
C GLU A 87 -8.07 8.70 -7.57
N LEU A 88 -7.91 7.67 -6.75
CA LEU A 88 -7.78 6.29 -7.20
C LEU A 88 -9.06 5.78 -7.87
N TRP A 89 -10.23 6.10 -7.33
CA TRP A 89 -11.51 5.72 -7.95
C TRP A 89 -11.70 6.35 -9.33
N LYS A 90 -11.26 7.59 -9.54
CA LYS A 90 -11.25 8.23 -10.87
C LYS A 90 -10.35 7.49 -11.87
N LEU A 91 -9.32 6.81 -11.39
CA LEU A 91 -8.41 6.00 -12.19
C LEU A 91 -8.89 4.55 -12.37
N GLY A 92 -10.04 4.18 -11.80
CA GLY A 92 -10.59 2.83 -11.86
C GLY A 92 -9.97 1.86 -10.84
N VAL A 93 -9.16 2.34 -9.90
CA VAL A 93 -8.57 1.53 -8.83
C VAL A 93 -9.56 1.43 -7.67
N SER A 94 -10.00 0.22 -7.34
CA SER A 94 -10.98 -0.05 -6.28
C SER A 94 -10.33 -0.02 -4.87
N ALA A 95 -9.74 1.11 -4.50
CA ALA A 95 -9.20 1.33 -3.17
C ALA A 95 -10.32 1.30 -2.11
N LYS A 96 -10.10 0.59 -1.02
CA LYS A 96 -11.14 0.35 0.01
C LYS A 96 -10.67 0.59 1.44
N THR A 97 -9.50 0.10 1.80
CA THR A 97 -9.03 0.11 3.18
C THR A 97 -8.31 1.41 3.53
N GLN A 98 -8.68 1.99 4.68
CA GLN A 98 -7.97 3.09 5.36
C GLN A 98 -7.61 2.59 6.74
N HIS A 99 -6.33 2.34 6.99
CA HIS A 99 -5.89 1.57 8.13
C HIS A 99 -4.58 2.11 8.71
N ASN A 100 -4.42 1.98 10.04
CA ASN A 100 -3.13 2.14 10.70
C ASN A 100 -2.39 0.82 10.69
N GLU A 101 -1.07 0.87 10.49
CA GLU A 101 -0.17 -0.25 10.67
C GLU A 101 0.52 -0.23 12.04
N VAL A 102 1.26 -1.28 12.35
CA VAL A 102 1.85 -1.48 13.67
C VAL A 102 2.95 -0.46 13.97
N ALA A 103 3.70 -0.05 12.96
CA ALA A 103 4.76 0.94 13.14
C ALA A 103 4.20 2.38 13.28
N PRO A 104 4.86 3.25 14.07
CA PRO A 104 4.44 4.64 14.22
C PRO A 104 4.37 5.38 12.88
N ALA A 105 3.24 6.06 12.63
CA ALA A 105 2.95 6.81 11.40
C ALA A 105 2.93 5.97 10.12
N GLN A 106 2.81 4.65 10.24
CA GLN A 106 2.59 3.74 9.13
C GLN A 106 1.08 3.50 8.94
N HIS A 107 0.69 3.47 7.68
CA HIS A 107 -0.70 3.28 7.26
C HIS A 107 -0.74 2.32 6.08
N GLU A 108 -1.92 1.82 5.79
CA GLU A 108 -2.15 0.88 4.70
C GLU A 108 -3.28 1.34 3.79
N LEU A 109 -3.14 0.98 2.52
CA LEU A 109 -4.20 1.03 1.55
C LEU A 109 -4.30 -0.33 0.87
N ALA A 110 -5.49 -0.95 0.93
CA ALA A 110 -5.78 -2.19 0.25
C ALA A 110 -6.90 -2.00 -0.77
N PRO A 111 -6.68 -2.35 -2.05
CA PRO A 111 -7.73 -2.41 -3.06
C PRO A 111 -8.49 -3.73 -2.99
N ILE A 112 -9.65 -3.79 -3.63
CA ILE A 112 -10.29 -5.07 -3.95
C ILE A 112 -9.37 -5.82 -4.92
N TYR A 113 -9.16 -7.11 -4.69
CA TYR A 113 -8.32 -7.94 -5.54
C TYR A 113 -8.83 -7.98 -7.00
N SER A 114 -7.90 -8.14 -7.92
CA SER A 114 -8.19 -8.28 -9.35
C SER A 114 -7.21 -9.26 -10.00
N GLU A 115 -7.34 -9.50 -11.29
CA GLU A 115 -6.38 -10.29 -12.04
C GLU A 115 -4.96 -9.72 -11.85
N ALA A 116 -3.99 -10.59 -11.61
CA ALA A 116 -2.67 -10.20 -11.10
C ALA A 116 -1.94 -9.15 -11.95
N ASN A 117 -2.03 -9.19 -13.29
CA ASN A 117 -1.38 -8.18 -14.12
C ASN A 117 -2.02 -6.80 -13.95
N VAL A 118 -3.35 -6.73 -13.93
CA VAL A 118 -4.08 -5.47 -13.69
C VAL A 118 -3.82 -4.96 -12.28
N ALA A 119 -3.81 -5.85 -11.28
CA ALA A 119 -3.53 -5.48 -9.90
C ALA A 119 -2.12 -4.90 -9.72
N VAL A 120 -1.12 -5.43 -10.40
CA VAL A 120 0.25 -4.91 -10.38
C VAL A 120 0.31 -3.50 -10.99
N ASP A 121 -0.32 -3.29 -12.14
CA ASP A 121 -0.40 -1.97 -12.79
C ASP A 121 -1.14 -0.96 -11.90
N HIS A 122 -2.25 -1.38 -11.29
CA HIS A 122 -2.98 -0.55 -10.31
C HIS A 122 -2.12 -0.16 -9.12
N ASN A 123 -1.24 -1.06 -8.63
CA ASN A 123 -0.36 -0.73 -7.51
C ASN A 123 0.66 0.36 -7.86
N GLN A 124 1.13 0.44 -9.11
CA GLN A 124 1.96 1.55 -9.56
C GLN A 124 1.19 2.89 -9.48
N LEU A 125 -0.07 2.89 -9.91
CA LEU A 125 -0.94 4.07 -9.79
C LEU A 125 -1.21 4.44 -8.32
N VAL A 126 -1.39 3.45 -7.45
CA VAL A 126 -1.55 3.66 -6.00
C VAL A 126 -0.32 4.37 -5.44
N MET A 127 0.87 3.84 -5.66
CA MET A 127 2.12 4.42 -5.15
C MET A 127 2.34 5.87 -5.62
N GLU A 128 2.03 6.16 -6.88
CA GLU A 128 2.15 7.51 -7.44
C GLU A 128 1.10 8.45 -6.82
N THR A 129 -0.14 8.00 -6.71
CA THR A 129 -1.25 8.79 -6.16
C THR A 129 -1.03 9.13 -4.70
N LEU A 130 -0.57 8.17 -3.88
CA LEU A 130 -0.21 8.38 -2.49
C LEU A 130 0.77 9.55 -2.33
N LYS A 131 1.84 9.58 -3.14
CA LYS A 131 2.84 10.65 -3.12
C LYS A 131 2.27 12.00 -3.57
N LYS A 132 1.53 12.03 -4.66
CA LYS A 132 0.94 13.26 -5.23
C LYS A 132 -0.06 13.91 -4.28
N VAL A 133 -0.95 13.12 -3.71
CA VAL A 133 -1.98 13.62 -2.80
C VAL A 133 -1.37 14.07 -1.48
N ALA A 134 -0.35 13.37 -0.96
CA ALA A 134 0.36 13.80 0.26
C ALA A 134 0.87 15.25 0.15
N GLY A 135 1.43 15.62 -0.99
CA GLY A 135 1.90 16.99 -1.23
C GLY A 135 0.80 18.05 -1.11
N ARG A 136 -0.43 17.76 -1.52
CA ARG A 136 -1.58 18.66 -1.41
C ARG A 136 -2.00 18.91 0.04
N HIS A 137 -1.70 17.96 0.94
CA HIS A 137 -2.01 18.01 2.37
C HIS A 137 -0.84 18.49 3.25
N GLY A 138 0.25 19.01 2.64
CA GLY A 138 1.45 19.39 3.39
C GLY A 138 2.16 18.20 4.02
N LEU A 139 1.95 17.02 3.47
CA LEU A 139 2.50 15.74 3.91
C LEU A 139 3.52 15.21 2.90
N GLN A 140 4.32 14.26 3.33
CA GLN A 140 5.19 13.45 2.49
C GLN A 140 4.88 11.98 2.75
N CYS A 141 4.60 11.26 1.68
CA CYS A 141 4.44 9.81 1.70
C CYS A 141 5.80 9.16 1.42
N LEU A 142 6.18 8.22 2.26
CA LEU A 142 7.37 7.38 2.10
C LEU A 142 6.92 5.95 1.88
N LEU A 143 7.34 5.38 0.77
CA LEU A 143 7.11 3.98 0.41
C LEU A 143 8.42 3.23 0.65
N HIS A 144 8.36 2.25 1.55
CA HIS A 144 9.59 1.66 2.04
C HIS A 144 9.39 0.19 2.47
#